data_7168f6db50bfabaa298206528c113f50
#
_entry.id   7168f6db50bfabaa298206528c113f50
#
_cell.length_a   1.000
_cell.length_b   1.000
_cell.length_c   1.000
_cell.angle_alpha   90.00
_cell.angle_beta   90.00
_cell.angle_gamma   90.00
#
_symmetry.space_group_name_H-M   'P 1'
#
loop_
_entity.id
_entity.type
_entity.pdbx_description
1 polymer ?
#
loop_
_entity_poly.entity_id
_entity_poly.type
_entity_poly.pdbx_seq_one_letter_code
_entity_poly.pdbx_strand_id
1 'polypeptide(L)'
;EDQKIRLIAFAGAAKSTSLIGYARRYPNKRFLYLAFARSVADEAKSKFPRNVVCLSTHQLAWQAYGKTYKHKMAPSLRLTVIAKALESDDWTFLRIVLDTLTNFLCSGASEIDGSHLEPKHMDHIRKQSASYFERVFSSAEEIWKRMIDPEDLSIPMLHDGYLKRFVLSKPDLAAQYDAVLTDESQDLNPVTIQLLTQQTIQIIAVGDPHQSIFQFRKAENALAHEFFQDATSLHLTTSFRFGPATAHVANLLLSLKGETTKVIGGGAR
;
A
#
# COMPACT_ATOMS: atom_id res chain seq x y z
N GLU A 1 21.97 -14.58 3.75
CA GLU A 1 20.83 -13.93 4.44
C GLU A 1 19.61 -14.04 3.52
N ASP A 2 18.44 -14.39 4.09
CA ASP A 2 17.21 -14.51 3.33
C ASP A 2 16.79 -13.15 2.76
N GLN A 3 16.53 -13.09 1.47
CA GLN A 3 16.12 -11.83 0.80
C GLN A 3 14.74 -11.37 1.25
N LYS A 4 13.84 -12.30 1.57
CA LYS A 4 12.47 -12.02 2.00
C LYS A 4 12.18 -12.72 3.31
N ILE A 5 11.72 -11.94 4.28
CA ILE A 5 11.28 -12.45 5.58
C ILE A 5 9.86 -11.94 5.82
N ARG A 6 8.92 -12.84 6.11
CA ARG A 6 7.62 -12.48 6.63
C ARG A 6 7.48 -12.91 8.07
N LEU A 7 7.09 -11.98 8.91
CA LEU A 7 6.88 -12.20 10.33
C LEU A 7 5.38 -12.10 10.60
N ILE A 8 4.75 -13.26 10.78
CA ILE A 8 3.32 -13.37 11.09
C ILE A 8 3.18 -13.25 12.60
N ALA A 9 2.43 -12.25 13.06
CA ALA A 9 2.42 -11.88 14.46
C ALA A 9 1.01 -11.57 14.95
N PHE A 10 0.56 -12.25 15.99
CA PHE A 10 -0.73 -11.95 16.61
C PHE A 10 -0.77 -10.58 17.29
N ALA A 11 -2.00 -10.14 17.62
CA ALA A 11 -2.24 -8.90 18.35
C ALA A 11 -1.39 -8.82 19.63
N GLY A 12 -0.62 -7.73 19.79
CA GLY A 12 0.22 -7.54 20.97
C GLY A 12 1.49 -8.40 21.04
N ALA A 13 1.87 -9.08 19.94
CA ALA A 13 3.04 -9.95 19.90
C ALA A 13 4.37 -9.19 19.57
N ALA A 14 4.46 -7.92 19.92
CA ALA A 14 5.68 -7.12 19.80
C ALA A 14 6.22 -6.94 18.37
N LYS A 15 5.34 -6.80 17.36
CA LYS A 15 5.68 -6.59 15.94
C LYS A 15 6.76 -5.52 15.74
N SER A 16 6.44 -4.28 16.05
CA SER A 16 7.36 -3.14 15.86
C SER A 16 8.63 -3.28 16.74
N THR A 17 8.52 -3.87 17.95
CA THR A 17 9.66 -4.13 18.82
C THR A 17 10.66 -5.11 18.18
N SER A 18 10.17 -6.11 17.45
CA SER A 18 10.99 -7.07 16.72
C SER A 18 11.77 -6.39 15.60
N LEU A 19 11.12 -5.50 14.82
CA LEU A 19 11.78 -4.70 13.79
C LEU A 19 12.87 -3.77 14.38
N ILE A 20 12.56 -3.11 15.52
CA ILE A 20 13.54 -2.27 16.24
C ILE A 20 14.72 -3.11 16.71
N GLY A 21 14.47 -4.28 17.30
CA GLY A 21 15.51 -5.22 17.75
C GLY A 21 16.40 -5.67 16.59
N TYR A 22 15.80 -5.99 15.45
CA TYR A 22 16.53 -6.34 14.24
C TYR A 22 17.46 -5.20 13.78
N ALA A 23 16.92 -3.99 13.65
CA ALA A 23 17.71 -2.84 13.23
C ALA A 23 18.87 -2.51 14.19
N ARG A 24 18.67 -2.70 15.52
CA ARG A 24 19.73 -2.53 16.54
C ARG A 24 20.82 -3.60 16.44
N ARG A 25 20.48 -4.82 16.02
CA ARG A 25 21.43 -5.92 15.84
C ARG A 25 22.40 -5.67 14.68
N TYR A 26 21.98 -4.88 13.69
CA TYR A 26 22.77 -4.57 12.51
C TYR A 26 23.02 -3.06 12.36
N PRO A 27 23.79 -2.44 13.27
CA PRO A 27 23.93 -0.97 13.34
C PRO A 27 24.63 -0.36 12.11
N ASN A 28 25.38 -1.17 11.36
CA ASN A 28 26.08 -0.75 10.14
C ASN A 28 25.21 -0.85 8.86
N LYS A 29 24.03 -1.47 8.95
CA LYS A 29 23.07 -1.51 7.83
C LYS A 29 22.15 -0.30 7.89
N ARG A 30 21.76 0.23 6.72
CA ARG A 30 20.82 1.33 6.57
C ARG A 30 19.46 0.75 6.22
N PHE A 31 18.46 1.03 7.02
CA PHE A 31 17.11 0.53 6.86
C PHE A 31 16.15 1.63 6.43
N LEU A 32 15.19 1.28 5.56
CA LEU A 32 14.01 2.07 5.30
C LEU A 32 12.82 1.42 6.00
N TYR A 33 12.22 2.09 6.98
CA TYR A 33 10.95 1.68 7.55
C TYR A 33 9.83 2.37 6.77
N LEU A 34 9.02 1.59 6.06
CA LEU A 34 7.85 2.06 5.30
C LEU A 34 6.57 1.86 6.10
N ALA A 35 5.94 2.97 6.46
CA ALA A 35 4.65 3.00 7.13
C ALA A 35 3.51 3.27 6.12
N PHE A 36 2.32 2.77 6.39
CA PHE A 36 1.14 3.07 5.57
C PHE A 36 0.64 4.52 5.75
N ALA A 37 0.91 5.15 6.90
CA ALA A 37 0.49 6.52 7.21
C ALA A 37 1.63 7.37 7.74
N ARG A 38 1.55 8.69 7.49
CA ARG A 38 2.55 9.66 7.97
C ARG A 38 2.67 9.68 9.49
N SER A 39 1.54 9.65 10.22
CA SER A 39 1.53 9.63 11.69
C SER A 39 2.29 8.43 12.25
N VAL A 40 2.15 7.26 11.63
CA VAL A 40 2.86 6.04 12.02
C VAL A 40 4.36 6.18 11.74
N ALA A 41 4.74 6.75 10.60
CA ALA A 41 6.15 7.02 10.29
C ALA A 41 6.77 8.03 11.28
N ASP A 42 6.03 9.07 11.64
CA ASP A 42 6.51 10.10 12.57
C ASP A 42 6.66 9.54 14.00
N GLU A 43 5.75 8.67 14.46
CA GLU A 43 5.87 7.95 15.72
C GLU A 43 7.07 6.99 15.70
N ALA A 44 7.29 6.27 14.61
CA ALA A 44 8.39 5.34 14.44
C ALA A 44 9.76 6.02 14.57
N LYS A 45 9.92 7.26 14.09
CA LYS A 45 11.19 8.03 14.20
C LYS A 45 11.70 8.16 15.62
N SER A 46 10.82 8.23 16.63
CA SER A 46 11.20 8.34 18.04
C SER A 46 11.62 7.00 18.65
N LYS A 47 11.27 5.87 18.03
CA LYS A 47 11.45 4.52 18.57
C LYS A 47 12.61 3.76 17.92
N PHE A 48 12.79 3.96 16.61
CA PHE A 48 13.81 3.28 15.84
C PHE A 48 15.22 3.88 16.06
N PRO A 49 16.29 3.07 15.93
CA PRO A 49 17.65 3.56 16.00
C PRO A 49 18.03 4.42 14.79
N ARG A 50 19.13 5.17 14.88
CA ARG A 50 19.55 6.17 13.88
C ARG A 50 19.85 5.62 12.50
N ASN A 51 20.11 4.33 12.37
CA ASN A 51 20.34 3.66 11.09
C ASN A 51 19.05 3.29 10.35
N VAL A 52 17.86 3.73 10.85
CA VAL A 52 16.56 3.53 10.22
C VAL A 52 15.95 4.87 9.81
N VAL A 53 15.66 5.02 8.53
CA VAL A 53 14.88 6.13 8.01
C VAL A 53 13.40 5.72 7.99
N CYS A 54 12.57 6.45 8.73
CA CYS A 54 11.13 6.15 8.85
C CYS A 54 10.33 7.12 7.96
N LEU A 55 9.65 6.58 6.94
CA LEU A 55 8.82 7.34 5.99
C LEU A 55 7.51 6.60 5.72
N SER A 56 6.47 7.33 5.40
CA SER A 56 5.34 6.73 4.69
C SER A 56 5.67 6.61 3.20
N THR A 57 4.98 5.70 2.49
CA THR A 57 5.18 5.52 1.05
C THR A 57 4.98 6.84 0.29
N HIS A 58 3.97 7.64 0.69
CA HIS A 58 3.75 8.97 0.12
C HIS A 58 4.88 9.96 0.44
N GLN A 59 5.49 9.92 1.64
CA GLN A 59 6.64 10.78 1.94
C GLN A 59 7.86 10.42 1.10
N LEU A 60 8.10 9.12 0.89
CA LEU A 60 9.16 8.64 0.00
C LEU A 60 8.95 9.12 -1.43
N ALA A 61 7.76 8.93 -1.99
CA ALA A 61 7.40 9.38 -3.33
C ALA A 61 7.41 10.91 -3.47
N TRP A 62 7.03 11.63 -2.40
CA TRP A 62 7.09 13.10 -2.38
C TRP A 62 8.50 13.64 -2.53
N GLN A 63 9.48 12.99 -1.93
CA GLN A 63 10.89 13.40 -2.04
C GLN A 63 11.39 13.29 -3.49
N ALA A 64 10.94 12.28 -4.21
CA ALA A 64 11.36 12.00 -5.58
C ALA A 64 10.56 12.82 -6.62
N TYR A 65 9.24 12.85 -6.51
CA TYR A 65 8.35 13.41 -7.54
C TYR A 65 7.37 14.46 -7.01
N GLY A 66 6.85 14.31 -5.80
CA GLY A 66 5.76 15.16 -5.31
C GLY A 66 6.09 16.64 -5.31
N LYS A 67 7.35 17.00 -5.04
CA LYS A 67 7.82 18.40 -5.03
C LYS A 67 7.61 19.10 -6.36
N THR A 68 7.77 18.40 -7.49
CA THR A 68 7.59 18.93 -8.84
C THR A 68 6.15 19.40 -9.06
N TYR A 69 5.18 18.76 -8.40
CA TYR A 69 3.75 19.06 -8.56
C TYR A 69 3.17 19.98 -7.49
N LYS A 70 4.00 20.57 -6.61
CA LYS A 70 3.53 21.37 -5.48
C LYS A 70 2.52 22.44 -5.90
N HIS A 71 2.71 23.06 -7.06
CA HIS A 71 1.90 24.15 -7.60
C HIS A 71 0.52 23.71 -8.11
N LYS A 72 0.31 22.41 -8.42
CA LYS A 72 -0.95 21.86 -8.95
C LYS A 72 -1.56 20.76 -8.10
N MET A 73 -1.14 20.63 -6.83
CA MET A 73 -1.69 19.63 -5.91
C MET A 73 -3.15 19.90 -5.56
N ALA A 74 -3.96 18.83 -5.53
CA ALA A 74 -5.32 18.87 -5.00
C ALA A 74 -5.63 17.62 -4.16
N PRO A 75 -6.53 17.73 -3.18
CA PRO A 75 -6.92 16.58 -2.33
C PRO A 75 -7.78 15.57 -3.08
N SER A 76 -8.47 15.98 -4.14
CA SER A 76 -9.35 15.12 -4.96
C SER A 76 -9.51 15.68 -6.36
N LEU A 77 -9.82 14.82 -7.32
CA LEU A 77 -10.17 15.18 -8.69
C LEU A 77 -11.69 15.30 -8.81
N ARG A 78 -12.18 16.49 -9.16
CA ARG A 78 -13.61 16.76 -9.29
C ARG A 78 -14.12 16.36 -10.68
N LEU A 79 -15.35 15.84 -10.77
CA LEU A 79 -15.98 15.50 -12.05
C LEU A 79 -16.06 16.70 -13.01
N THR A 80 -16.31 17.90 -12.50
CA THR A 80 -16.36 19.13 -13.31
C THR A 80 -15.03 19.45 -13.99
N VAL A 81 -13.90 19.06 -13.38
CA VAL A 81 -12.57 19.21 -13.98
C VAL A 81 -12.39 18.24 -15.14
N ILE A 82 -12.80 16.97 -14.94
CA ILE A 82 -12.76 15.95 -15.99
C ILE A 82 -13.72 16.31 -17.14
N ALA A 83 -14.94 16.77 -16.82
CA ALA A 83 -15.92 17.21 -17.80
C ALA A 83 -15.36 18.29 -18.74
N LYS A 84 -14.68 19.28 -18.17
CA LYS A 84 -14.00 20.34 -18.93
C LYS A 84 -12.85 19.80 -19.77
N ALA A 85 -12.05 18.91 -19.21
CA ALA A 85 -10.87 18.36 -19.89
C ALA A 85 -11.23 17.44 -21.06
N LEU A 86 -12.32 16.68 -20.95
CA LEU A 86 -12.81 15.75 -21.97
C LEU A 86 -13.92 16.34 -22.85
N GLU A 87 -14.29 17.61 -22.64
CA GLU A 87 -15.37 18.31 -23.36
C GLU A 87 -16.66 17.47 -23.42
N SER A 88 -17.05 16.89 -22.27
CA SER A 88 -18.19 15.97 -22.15
C SER A 88 -19.12 16.38 -21.01
N ASP A 89 -20.42 16.22 -21.25
CA ASP A 89 -21.51 16.42 -20.30
C ASP A 89 -22.19 15.11 -19.87
N ASP A 90 -21.69 13.95 -20.33
CA ASP A 90 -22.12 12.62 -19.89
C ASP A 90 -21.56 12.29 -18.50
N TRP A 91 -22.30 12.68 -17.45
CA TRP A 91 -21.90 12.50 -16.06
C TRP A 91 -21.71 11.05 -15.65
N THR A 92 -22.43 10.11 -16.29
CA THR A 92 -22.26 8.67 -16.04
C THR A 92 -20.91 8.19 -16.58
N PHE A 93 -20.60 8.53 -17.82
CA PHE A 93 -19.31 8.26 -18.44
C PHE A 93 -18.16 8.86 -17.64
N LEU A 94 -18.25 10.15 -17.28
CA LEU A 94 -17.23 10.86 -16.52
C LEU A 94 -17.00 10.23 -15.14
N ARG A 95 -18.07 9.71 -14.50
CA ARG A 95 -17.93 8.99 -13.23
C ARG A 95 -17.17 7.68 -13.42
N ILE A 96 -17.47 6.93 -14.47
CA ILE A 96 -16.76 5.68 -14.77
C ILE A 96 -15.29 5.95 -15.05
N VAL A 97 -14.97 7.00 -15.83
CA VAL A 97 -13.58 7.42 -16.10
C VAL A 97 -12.84 7.78 -14.78
N LEU A 98 -13.47 8.57 -13.91
CA LEU A 98 -12.87 8.95 -12.61
C LEU A 98 -12.61 7.73 -11.72
N ASP A 99 -13.61 6.84 -11.60
CA ASP A 99 -13.48 5.66 -10.74
C ASP A 99 -12.42 4.69 -11.31
N THR A 100 -12.35 4.52 -12.64
CA THR A 100 -11.31 3.73 -13.33
C THR A 100 -9.92 4.30 -13.09
N LEU A 101 -9.73 5.62 -13.25
CA LEU A 101 -8.47 6.28 -12.95
C LEU A 101 -8.08 6.12 -11.48
N THR A 102 -9.03 6.32 -10.55
CA THR A 102 -8.77 6.18 -9.12
C THR A 102 -8.31 4.77 -8.76
N ASN A 103 -8.94 3.74 -9.38
CA ASN A 103 -8.55 2.35 -9.20
C ASN A 103 -7.14 2.08 -9.73
N PHE A 104 -6.83 2.61 -10.92
CA PHE A 104 -5.48 2.53 -11.48
C PHE A 104 -4.43 3.17 -10.56
N LEU A 105 -4.69 4.35 -10.02
CA LEU A 105 -3.75 5.04 -9.13
C LEU A 105 -3.44 4.22 -7.86
N CYS A 106 -4.39 3.40 -7.40
CA CYS A 106 -4.22 2.54 -6.23
C CYS A 106 -3.73 1.12 -6.56
N SER A 107 -3.69 0.73 -7.84
CA SER A 107 -3.30 -0.62 -8.28
C SER A 107 -1.79 -0.79 -8.44
N GLY A 108 -1.31 -2.05 -8.52
CA GLY A 108 0.05 -2.38 -8.92
C GLY A 108 0.29 -2.35 -10.46
N ALA A 109 -0.77 -2.22 -11.28
CA ALA A 109 -0.68 -2.29 -12.73
C ALA A 109 0.13 -1.15 -13.35
N SER A 110 0.77 -1.41 -14.51
CA SER A 110 1.48 -0.37 -15.27
C SER A 110 0.60 0.39 -16.25
N GLU A 111 -0.53 -0.19 -16.64
CA GLU A 111 -1.46 0.31 -17.65
C GLU A 111 -2.89 0.30 -17.13
N ILE A 112 -3.76 1.10 -17.75
CA ILE A 112 -5.18 1.14 -17.44
C ILE A 112 -5.88 0.09 -18.28
N ASP A 113 -6.64 -0.81 -17.63
CA ASP A 113 -7.39 -1.88 -18.27
C ASP A 113 -8.71 -2.18 -17.56
N GLY A 114 -9.39 -3.25 -18.01
CA GLY A 114 -10.69 -3.67 -17.48
C GLY A 114 -10.70 -4.04 -15.99
N SER A 115 -9.56 -4.39 -15.38
CA SER A 115 -9.46 -4.70 -13.96
C SER A 115 -9.71 -3.49 -13.06
N HIS A 116 -9.59 -2.29 -13.63
CA HIS A 116 -9.82 -1.02 -12.93
C HIS A 116 -11.29 -0.57 -12.93
N LEU A 117 -12.18 -1.28 -13.64
CA LEU A 117 -13.60 -0.97 -13.64
C LEU A 117 -14.25 -1.37 -12.30
N GLU A 118 -15.04 -0.46 -11.75
CA GLU A 118 -15.80 -0.76 -10.52
C GLU A 118 -16.98 -1.71 -10.83
N PRO A 119 -17.21 -2.74 -10.00
CA PRO A 119 -18.32 -3.67 -10.16
C PRO A 119 -19.69 -2.99 -10.29
N LYS A 120 -19.91 -1.88 -9.58
CA LYS A 120 -21.16 -1.10 -9.63
C LYS A 120 -21.50 -0.53 -11.01
N HIS A 121 -20.51 -0.38 -11.90
CA HIS A 121 -20.69 0.12 -13.26
C HIS A 121 -20.94 -0.98 -14.30
N MET A 122 -20.74 -2.26 -13.93
CA MET A 122 -20.76 -3.37 -14.89
C MET A 122 -22.11 -3.54 -15.59
N ASP A 123 -23.23 -3.30 -14.89
CA ASP A 123 -24.57 -3.39 -15.51
C ASP A 123 -24.82 -2.29 -16.54
N HIS A 124 -24.30 -1.10 -16.31
CA HIS A 124 -24.34 -0.02 -17.29
C HIS A 124 -23.42 -0.34 -18.47
N ILE A 125 -22.20 -0.74 -18.19
CA ILE A 125 -21.15 -1.02 -19.16
C ILE A 125 -21.55 -2.16 -20.09
N ARG A 126 -22.12 -3.27 -19.57
CA ARG A 126 -22.57 -4.42 -20.39
C ARG A 126 -23.62 -4.08 -21.44
N LYS A 127 -24.32 -2.97 -21.28
CA LYS A 127 -25.33 -2.46 -22.24
C LYS A 127 -24.70 -1.57 -23.31
N GLN A 128 -23.43 -1.26 -23.23
CA GLN A 128 -22.72 -0.38 -24.14
C GLN A 128 -21.94 -1.17 -25.19
N SER A 129 -21.49 -0.48 -26.23
CA SER A 129 -20.63 -1.04 -27.27
C SER A 129 -19.18 -1.27 -26.82
N ALA A 130 -18.43 -2.10 -27.53
CA ALA A 130 -16.99 -2.26 -27.30
C ALA A 130 -16.23 -0.93 -27.37
N SER A 131 -16.61 -0.04 -28.30
CA SER A 131 -16.01 1.29 -28.44
C SER A 131 -16.22 2.19 -27.21
N TYR A 132 -17.26 1.95 -26.41
CA TYR A 132 -17.46 2.67 -25.15
C TYR A 132 -16.39 2.32 -24.12
N PHE A 133 -16.00 1.06 -24.02
CA PHE A 133 -14.91 0.62 -23.14
C PHE A 133 -13.58 1.26 -23.54
N GLU A 134 -13.24 1.18 -24.83
CA GLU A 134 -12.01 1.79 -25.34
C GLU A 134 -11.97 3.30 -25.03
N ARG A 135 -13.12 3.97 -25.19
CA ARG A 135 -13.26 5.38 -24.85
C ARG A 135 -13.07 5.65 -23.36
N VAL A 136 -13.57 4.78 -22.45
CA VAL A 136 -13.36 4.94 -21.00
C VAL A 136 -11.87 4.85 -20.67
N PHE A 137 -11.17 3.84 -21.20
CA PHE A 137 -9.74 3.64 -20.92
C PHE A 137 -8.89 4.74 -21.52
N SER A 138 -9.09 5.09 -22.79
CA SER A 138 -8.34 6.16 -23.43
C SER A 138 -8.57 7.52 -22.76
N SER A 139 -9.79 7.78 -22.27
CA SER A 139 -10.06 9.01 -21.52
C SER A 139 -9.40 9.01 -20.15
N ALA A 140 -9.38 7.87 -19.44
CA ALA A 140 -8.67 7.75 -18.17
C ALA A 140 -7.14 7.91 -18.35
N GLU A 141 -6.59 7.35 -19.44
CA GLU A 141 -5.19 7.56 -19.82
C GLU A 141 -4.86 9.02 -20.16
N GLU A 142 -5.77 9.70 -20.87
CA GLU A 142 -5.61 11.12 -21.19
C GLU A 142 -5.55 11.95 -19.91
N ILE A 143 -6.49 11.74 -18.98
CA ILE A 143 -6.49 12.43 -17.68
C ILE A 143 -5.21 12.10 -16.89
N TRP A 144 -4.75 10.85 -16.91
CA TRP A 144 -3.48 10.45 -16.29
C TRP A 144 -2.29 11.17 -16.90
N LYS A 145 -2.18 11.21 -18.22
CA LYS A 145 -1.09 11.92 -18.96
C LYS A 145 -1.05 13.40 -18.58
N ARG A 146 -2.20 14.08 -18.55
CA ARG A 146 -2.31 15.49 -18.12
C ARG A 146 -2.00 15.65 -16.63
N MET A 147 -2.38 14.70 -15.77
CA MET A 147 -2.06 14.74 -14.34
C MET A 147 -0.56 14.71 -14.09
N ILE A 148 0.19 13.87 -14.81
CA ILE A 148 1.65 13.71 -14.63
C ILE A 148 2.49 14.74 -15.40
N ASP A 149 1.90 15.53 -16.28
CA ASP A 149 2.57 16.65 -16.93
C ASP A 149 2.61 17.85 -15.96
N PRO A 150 3.77 18.28 -15.48
CA PRO A 150 3.86 19.40 -14.55
C PRO A 150 3.40 20.74 -15.15
N GLU A 151 3.44 20.89 -16.48
CA GLU A 151 3.05 22.14 -17.17
C GLU A 151 1.54 22.20 -17.46
N ASP A 152 0.85 21.07 -17.48
CA ASP A 152 -0.61 21.03 -17.66
C ASP A 152 -1.32 21.34 -16.33
N LEU A 153 -1.87 22.54 -16.22
CA LEU A 153 -2.62 23.00 -15.04
C LEU A 153 -4.11 22.63 -15.09
N SER A 154 -4.58 22.04 -16.17
CA SER A 154 -6.00 21.66 -16.34
C SER A 154 -6.39 20.50 -15.43
N ILE A 155 -5.46 19.56 -15.17
CA ILE A 155 -5.67 18.40 -14.30
C ILE A 155 -4.72 18.49 -13.09
N PRO A 156 -5.26 18.58 -11.87
CA PRO A 156 -4.42 18.64 -10.67
C PRO A 156 -3.74 17.29 -10.41
N MET A 157 -2.58 17.33 -9.75
CA MET A 157 -1.90 16.15 -9.23
C MET A 157 -2.54 15.72 -7.90
N LEU A 158 -2.79 14.42 -7.76
CA LEU A 158 -3.25 13.80 -6.52
C LEU A 158 -2.09 13.17 -5.74
N HIS A 159 -2.33 12.92 -4.44
CA HIS A 159 -1.35 12.21 -3.62
C HIS A 159 -1.05 10.80 -4.17
N ASP A 160 -2.09 10.05 -4.55
CA ASP A 160 -1.93 8.74 -5.16
C ASP A 160 -1.33 8.83 -6.58
N GLY A 161 -1.51 9.96 -7.28
CA GLY A 161 -0.94 10.20 -8.60
C GLY A 161 0.59 10.26 -8.58
N TYR A 162 1.20 11.10 -7.74
CA TYR A 162 2.68 11.13 -7.67
C TYR A 162 3.27 9.86 -7.06
N LEU A 163 2.52 9.17 -6.16
CA LEU A 163 2.93 7.86 -5.66
C LEU A 163 2.95 6.84 -6.78
N LYS A 164 1.88 6.76 -7.58
CA LYS A 164 1.81 5.89 -8.76
C LYS A 164 2.96 6.17 -9.73
N ARG A 165 3.21 7.44 -10.07
CA ARG A 165 4.32 7.83 -10.94
C ARG A 165 5.68 7.38 -10.39
N PHE A 166 5.90 7.53 -9.08
CA PHE A 166 7.12 7.08 -8.41
C PHE A 166 7.31 5.57 -8.57
N VAL A 167 6.27 4.76 -8.32
CA VAL A 167 6.35 3.31 -8.44
C VAL A 167 6.57 2.86 -9.89
N LEU A 168 5.88 3.51 -10.84
CA LEU A 168 6.08 3.24 -12.28
C LEU A 168 7.49 3.59 -12.77
N SER A 169 8.21 4.50 -12.12
CA SER A 169 9.61 4.79 -12.44
C SER A 169 10.58 3.71 -11.99
N LYS A 170 10.09 2.64 -11.31
CA LYS A 170 10.88 1.53 -10.78
C LYS A 170 12.09 2.01 -9.96
N PRO A 171 11.87 2.77 -8.88
CA PRO A 171 12.96 3.34 -8.10
C PRO A 171 13.84 2.25 -7.50
N ASP A 172 15.15 2.41 -7.58
CA ASP A 172 16.12 1.55 -6.93
C ASP A 172 16.39 2.04 -5.49
N LEU A 173 15.83 1.34 -4.51
CA LEU A 173 16.05 1.64 -3.10
C LEU A 173 17.40 1.11 -2.60
N ALA A 174 18.04 0.16 -3.32
CA ALA A 174 19.34 -0.40 -2.96
C ALA A 174 20.45 0.67 -2.98
N ALA A 175 20.29 1.72 -3.76
CA ALA A 175 21.23 2.84 -3.79
C ALA A 175 21.39 3.55 -2.42
N GLN A 176 20.37 3.46 -1.55
CA GLN A 176 20.33 4.18 -0.28
C GLN A 176 20.17 3.28 0.94
N TYR A 177 19.56 2.10 0.79
CA TYR A 177 19.17 1.22 1.88
C TYR A 177 19.65 -0.21 1.63
N ASP A 178 19.96 -0.91 2.72
CA ASP A 178 20.35 -2.32 2.69
C ASP A 178 19.14 -3.24 2.88
N ALA A 179 18.05 -2.73 3.49
CA ALA A 179 16.79 -3.46 3.63
C ALA A 179 15.59 -2.52 3.83
N VAL A 180 14.40 -3.01 3.49
CA VAL A 180 13.11 -2.37 3.80
C VAL A 180 12.39 -3.15 4.89
N LEU A 181 11.90 -2.41 5.88
CA LEU A 181 11.07 -2.92 6.97
C LEU A 181 9.65 -2.39 6.78
N THR A 182 8.65 -3.28 6.80
CA THR A 182 7.24 -2.87 6.77
C THR A 182 6.49 -3.42 7.97
N ASP A 183 5.70 -2.58 8.62
CA ASP A 183 4.79 -2.96 9.70
C ASP A 183 3.34 -2.90 9.20
N GLU A 184 2.43 -3.59 9.89
CA GLU A 184 1.03 -3.73 9.51
C GLU A 184 0.85 -4.15 8.03
N SER A 185 1.69 -5.09 7.57
CA SER A 185 1.80 -5.47 6.15
C SER A 185 0.54 -6.16 5.61
N GLN A 186 -0.43 -6.52 6.46
CA GLN A 186 -1.76 -6.99 6.04
C GLN A 186 -2.65 -5.86 5.49
N ASP A 187 -2.25 -4.60 5.65
CA ASP A 187 -3.02 -3.43 5.23
C ASP A 187 -2.26 -2.54 4.22
N LEU A 188 -1.29 -3.10 3.49
CA LEU A 188 -0.60 -2.37 2.43
C LEU A 188 -1.50 -2.22 1.20
N ASN A 189 -1.39 -1.07 0.52
CA ASN A 189 -2.06 -0.91 -0.76
C ASN A 189 -1.26 -1.58 -1.90
N PRO A 190 -1.91 -2.01 -3.00
CA PRO A 190 -1.25 -2.69 -4.12
C PRO A 190 -0.08 -1.90 -4.73
N VAL A 191 -0.16 -0.57 -4.76
CA VAL A 191 0.95 0.28 -5.23
C VAL A 191 2.18 0.13 -4.34
N THR A 192 2.02 0.05 -3.01
CA THR A 192 3.13 -0.18 -2.09
C THR A 192 3.69 -1.60 -2.23
N ILE A 193 2.82 -2.60 -2.41
CA ILE A 193 3.26 -3.98 -2.68
C ILE A 193 4.09 -4.00 -3.97
N GLN A 194 3.62 -3.36 -5.04
CA GLN A 194 4.37 -3.24 -6.30
C GLN A 194 5.73 -2.57 -6.12
N LEU A 195 5.83 -1.53 -5.29
CA LEU A 195 7.12 -0.92 -4.96
C LEU A 195 8.08 -1.95 -4.34
N LEU A 196 7.59 -2.77 -3.40
CA LEU A 196 8.41 -3.78 -2.73
C LEU A 196 8.83 -4.90 -3.68
N THR A 197 7.93 -5.37 -4.57
CA THR A 197 8.22 -6.45 -5.53
C THR A 197 9.30 -6.08 -6.55
N GLN A 198 9.52 -4.79 -6.77
CA GLN A 198 10.54 -4.28 -7.70
C GLN A 198 11.95 -4.23 -7.07
N GLN A 199 12.08 -4.44 -5.75
CA GLN A 199 13.34 -4.26 -5.06
C GLN A 199 14.18 -5.53 -5.03
N THR A 200 15.51 -5.35 -5.10
CA THR A 200 16.51 -6.41 -5.01
C THR A 200 17.12 -6.55 -3.61
N ILE A 201 16.84 -5.59 -2.72
CA ILE A 201 17.31 -5.61 -1.32
C ILE A 201 16.39 -6.45 -0.44
N GLN A 202 16.88 -6.76 0.76
CA GLN A 202 16.11 -7.54 1.74
C GLN A 202 14.81 -6.83 2.12
N ILE A 203 13.69 -7.56 2.11
CA ILE A 203 12.38 -7.10 2.55
C ILE A 203 11.97 -7.88 3.80
N ILE A 204 11.67 -7.16 4.88
CA ILE A 204 11.16 -7.74 6.13
C ILE A 204 9.76 -7.18 6.38
N ALA A 205 8.75 -8.01 6.15
CA ALA A 205 7.35 -7.65 6.30
C ALA A 205 6.78 -8.26 7.59
N VAL A 206 6.19 -7.42 8.41
CA VAL A 206 5.54 -7.83 9.67
C VAL A 206 4.07 -7.47 9.62
N GLY A 207 3.20 -8.37 10.09
CA GLY A 207 1.78 -8.09 10.15
C GLY A 207 0.98 -9.21 10.83
N ASP A 208 -0.30 -8.95 11.00
CA ASP A 208 -1.28 -9.89 11.51
C ASP A 208 -2.40 -10.09 10.47
N PRO A 209 -2.44 -11.23 9.77
CA PRO A 209 -3.49 -11.49 8.78
C PRO A 209 -4.91 -11.39 9.33
N HIS A 210 -5.10 -11.58 10.65
CA HIS A 210 -6.40 -11.53 11.30
C HIS A 210 -6.84 -10.10 11.68
N GLN A 211 -5.95 -9.10 11.54
CA GLN A 211 -6.22 -7.68 11.81
C GLN A 211 -6.38 -6.84 10.54
N SER A 212 -6.57 -7.44 9.37
CA SER A 212 -6.84 -6.70 8.13
C SER A 212 -8.22 -6.03 8.20
N ILE A 213 -8.23 -4.70 8.33
CA ILE A 213 -9.44 -3.88 8.49
C ILE A 213 -9.58 -2.78 7.43
N PHE A 214 -8.59 -2.58 6.56
CA PHE A 214 -8.59 -1.53 5.54
C PHE A 214 -8.88 -2.05 4.12
N GLN A 215 -9.45 -3.25 3.97
CA GLN A 215 -9.83 -3.80 2.66
C GLN A 215 -10.78 -2.85 1.88
N PHE A 216 -11.65 -2.10 2.57
CA PHE A 216 -12.51 -1.08 1.97
C PHE A 216 -11.73 0.09 1.31
N ARG A 217 -10.44 0.24 1.64
CA ARG A 217 -9.48 1.17 1.00
C ARG A 217 -8.57 0.46 0.00
N LYS A 218 -8.98 -0.73 -0.48
CA LYS A 218 -8.20 -1.56 -1.39
C LYS A 218 -6.85 -2.02 -0.80
N ALA A 219 -6.76 -2.08 0.54
CA ALA A 219 -5.62 -2.72 1.18
C ALA A 219 -5.65 -4.22 0.91
N GLU A 220 -4.50 -4.78 0.62
CA GLU A 220 -4.28 -6.19 0.40
C GLU A 220 -3.35 -6.76 1.47
N ASN A 221 -3.53 -8.03 1.79
CA ASN A 221 -2.64 -8.71 2.70
C ASN A 221 -1.32 -9.04 1.98
N ALA A 222 -0.34 -8.15 2.09
CA ALA A 222 0.96 -8.34 1.47
C ALA A 222 1.66 -9.63 1.94
N LEU A 223 1.41 -10.10 3.17
CA LEU A 223 2.00 -11.35 3.68
C LEU A 223 1.49 -12.60 2.93
N ALA A 224 0.33 -12.51 2.29
CA ALA A 224 -0.24 -13.57 1.46
C ALA A 224 0.06 -13.39 -0.03
N HIS A 225 0.67 -12.26 -0.42
CA HIS A 225 1.00 -11.97 -1.81
C HIS A 225 2.04 -12.97 -2.35
N GLU A 226 1.94 -13.32 -3.64
CA GLU A 226 2.85 -14.27 -4.30
C GLU A 226 4.33 -13.92 -4.12
N PHE A 227 4.67 -12.65 -4.04
CA PHE A 227 6.02 -12.17 -3.77
C PHE A 227 6.65 -12.77 -2.50
N PHE A 228 5.84 -13.12 -1.50
CA PHE A 228 6.29 -13.72 -0.25
C PHE A 228 6.10 -15.24 -0.17
N GLN A 229 5.74 -15.92 -1.27
CA GLN A 229 5.55 -17.38 -1.23
C GLN A 229 6.83 -18.13 -0.87
N ASP A 230 7.99 -17.66 -1.35
CA ASP A 230 9.32 -18.20 -1.09
C ASP A 230 10.02 -17.54 0.13
N ALA A 231 9.32 -16.67 0.86
CA ALA A 231 9.89 -15.98 2.01
C ALA A 231 10.06 -16.89 3.22
N THR A 232 11.15 -16.69 3.96
CA THR A 232 11.30 -17.27 5.29
C THR A 232 10.21 -16.76 6.21
N SER A 233 9.38 -17.68 6.69
CA SER A 233 8.22 -17.37 7.53
C SER A 233 8.53 -17.62 9.00
N LEU A 234 8.38 -16.57 9.80
CA LEU A 234 8.55 -16.62 11.25
C LEU A 234 7.23 -16.23 11.94
N HIS A 235 7.00 -16.75 13.14
CA HIS A 235 5.77 -16.53 13.88
C HIS A 235 6.04 -15.91 15.24
N LEU A 236 5.33 -14.83 15.58
CA LEU A 236 5.27 -14.25 16.91
C LEU A 236 3.94 -14.62 17.56
N THR A 237 3.94 -15.63 18.42
CA THR A 237 2.74 -16.24 18.98
C THR A 237 2.38 -15.73 20.36
N THR A 238 3.33 -15.11 21.08
CA THR A 238 3.11 -14.62 22.45
C THR A 238 2.59 -13.19 22.45
N SER A 239 1.35 -12.99 22.87
CA SER A 239 0.79 -11.66 23.11
C SER A 239 1.15 -11.14 24.50
N PHE A 240 1.71 -9.93 24.55
CA PHE A 240 1.99 -9.22 25.80
C PHE A 240 0.83 -8.28 26.22
N ARG A 241 -0.23 -8.23 25.42
CA ARG A 241 -1.39 -7.33 25.64
C ARG A 241 -2.43 -7.95 26.57
N PHE A 242 -2.53 -9.28 26.61
CA PHE A 242 -3.54 -10.01 27.36
C PHE A 242 -2.98 -11.33 27.92
N GLY A 243 -3.67 -11.86 28.95
CA GLY A 243 -3.28 -13.09 29.63
C GLY A 243 -3.89 -14.36 29.03
N PRO A 244 -3.62 -15.55 29.66
CA PRO A 244 -4.01 -16.86 29.12
C PRO A 244 -5.52 -17.04 28.91
N ALA A 245 -6.37 -16.48 29.79
CA ALA A 245 -7.82 -16.62 29.66
C ALA A 245 -8.36 -15.96 28.37
N THR A 246 -7.90 -14.73 28.05
CA THR A 246 -8.25 -14.05 26.80
C THR A 246 -7.67 -14.78 25.59
N ALA A 247 -6.44 -15.29 25.69
CA ALA A 247 -5.82 -16.10 24.64
C ALA A 247 -6.62 -17.37 24.34
N HIS A 248 -7.19 -18.01 25.34
CA HIS A 248 -8.06 -19.19 25.14
C HIS A 248 -9.27 -18.85 24.29
N VAL A 249 -10.00 -17.77 24.60
CA VAL A 249 -11.16 -17.32 23.81
C VAL A 249 -10.73 -16.92 22.40
N ALA A 250 -9.63 -16.18 22.27
CA ALA A 250 -9.08 -15.81 20.96
C ALA A 250 -8.77 -17.03 20.08
N ASN A 251 -8.16 -18.06 20.65
CA ASN A 251 -7.85 -19.31 19.94
C ASN A 251 -9.11 -20.06 19.47
N LEU A 252 -10.21 -20.04 20.23
CA LEU A 252 -11.48 -20.60 19.78
C LEU A 252 -12.00 -19.87 18.53
N LEU A 253 -11.97 -18.52 18.53
CA LEU A 253 -12.41 -17.73 17.39
C LEU A 253 -11.48 -17.88 16.18
N LEU A 254 -10.16 -17.93 16.40
CA LEU A 254 -9.17 -18.14 15.34
C LEU A 254 -9.32 -19.51 14.68
N SER A 255 -9.62 -20.55 15.46
CA SER A 255 -9.86 -21.91 14.93
C SER A 255 -11.08 -21.95 13.99
N LEU A 256 -12.12 -21.15 14.24
CA LEU A 256 -13.28 -21.01 13.34
C LEU A 256 -12.91 -20.37 11.99
N LYS A 257 -11.81 -19.62 11.94
CA LYS A 257 -11.24 -19.05 10.71
C LYS A 257 -10.19 -19.96 10.04
N GLY A 258 -9.99 -21.17 10.57
CA GLY A 258 -9.01 -22.12 10.04
C GLY A 258 -7.57 -21.88 10.50
N GLU A 259 -7.33 -20.97 11.49
CA GLU A 259 -5.99 -20.76 12.04
C GLU A 259 -5.60 -21.95 12.93
N THR A 260 -4.43 -22.51 12.67
CA THR A 260 -3.88 -23.66 13.41
C THR A 260 -2.85 -23.24 14.45
N THR A 261 -2.21 -22.09 14.25
CA THR A 261 -1.22 -21.53 15.18
C THR A 261 -1.94 -20.90 16.36
N LYS A 262 -1.53 -21.25 17.56
CA LYS A 262 -2.16 -20.73 18.79
C LYS A 262 -1.46 -19.48 19.30
N VAL A 263 -2.26 -18.48 19.68
CA VAL A 263 -1.75 -17.33 20.43
C VAL A 263 -1.56 -17.72 21.90
N ILE A 264 -0.45 -17.31 22.49
CA ILE A 264 -0.09 -17.50 23.90
C ILE A 264 -0.31 -16.17 24.61
N GLY A 265 -1.07 -16.16 25.70
CA GLY A 265 -1.25 -14.98 26.54
C GLY A 265 -0.07 -14.84 27.52
N GLY A 266 0.81 -13.87 27.29
CA GLY A 266 1.96 -13.53 28.12
C GLY A 266 1.78 -12.23 28.91
N GLY A 267 0.66 -11.51 28.74
CA GLY A 267 0.35 -10.29 29.49
C GLY A 267 -0.23 -10.56 30.89
N ALA A 268 -0.42 -9.51 31.66
CA ALA A 268 -1.10 -9.59 32.95
C ALA A 268 -2.57 -10.05 32.76
N ARG A 269 -3.10 -10.65 33.85
CA ARG A 269 -4.50 -11.11 33.92
C ARG A 269 -5.47 -9.95 33.91
#